data_a18294e5e0494d03726ae3ae528d350b
#
_entry.id   a18294e5e0494d03726ae3ae528d350b
#
_cell.length_a   1.000
_cell.length_b   1.000
_cell.length_c   1.000
_cell.angle_alpha   90.00
_cell.angle_beta   90.00
_cell.angle_gamma   90.00
#
_symmetry.space_group_name_H-M   'P 1'
#
loop_
_entity.id
_entity.type
_entity.pdbx_description
1 polymer ?
#
loop_
_entity_poly.entity_id
_entity_poly.type
_entity_poly.pdbx_seq_one_letter_code
_entity_poly.pdbx_strand_id
1 'polypeptide(L)'
;MLRFLLMVCLISLALSGRAAAQDTDLELVLLADASGSIDSREIALQREGYAQAMTDPEVLAAIRNTAYGSIAVTYVEWAANQAVVVDWMRIEDAASAAAFANALQDKPRQAYGRNAIGAALLEGLRLMETNSFDGWRRVIDFSGDSVNNYSGPSIASARETVLAAGVTINALPILRPNDPGRAHGGLEAAYEAQIIGGRGAFVVTAEDRSSFADAVKRKLILEITGPSGLPRDVATR
;
A
#
# COMPACT_ATOMS: atom_id res chain seq x y z
N MET A 1 -74.99 4.65 -0.04
CA MET A 1 -74.02 4.31 -1.11
C MET A 1 -72.65 4.80 -0.69
N LEU A 2 -71.87 3.91 -0.08
CA LEU A 2 -70.59 4.23 0.54
C LEU A 2 -69.48 3.77 -0.42
N ARG A 3 -68.68 4.71 -1.00
CA ARG A 3 -67.56 4.40 -1.86
C ARG A 3 -66.32 4.23 -1.02
N PHE A 4 -65.89 2.98 -0.85
CA PHE A 4 -64.60 2.64 -0.31
C PHE A 4 -63.47 2.96 -1.30
N LEU A 5 -62.63 3.92 -0.96
CA LEU A 5 -61.40 4.23 -1.68
C LEU A 5 -60.28 3.40 -1.13
N LEU A 6 -59.85 2.36 -1.84
CA LEU A 6 -58.71 1.52 -1.47
C LEU A 6 -57.42 2.29 -1.87
N MET A 7 -56.74 2.81 -0.89
CA MET A 7 -55.45 3.44 -1.05
C MET A 7 -54.39 2.34 -0.97
N VAL A 8 -53.90 1.89 -2.12
CA VAL A 8 -52.77 0.94 -2.21
C VAL A 8 -51.45 1.72 -1.98
N CYS A 9 -50.88 1.65 -0.78
CA CYS A 9 -49.53 2.10 -0.51
C CYS A 9 -48.53 1.13 -1.15
N LEU A 10 -47.97 1.51 -2.30
CA LEU A 10 -46.77 0.86 -2.83
C LEU A 10 -45.57 1.22 -1.94
N ILE A 11 -45.22 0.33 -1.06
CA ILE A 11 -43.93 0.38 -0.34
C ILE A 11 -42.88 -0.10 -1.34
N SER A 12 -42.22 0.85 -2.00
CA SER A 12 -40.99 0.58 -2.76
C SER A 12 -39.88 0.26 -1.76
N LEU A 13 -39.67 -1.02 -1.47
CA LEU A 13 -38.43 -1.47 -0.85
C LEU A 13 -37.29 -1.17 -1.82
N ALA A 14 -36.58 -0.07 -1.61
CA ALA A 14 -35.27 0.13 -2.21
C ALA A 14 -34.34 -0.94 -1.61
N LEU A 15 -34.20 -2.08 -2.28
CA LEU A 15 -33.07 -2.97 -2.06
C LEU A 15 -31.83 -2.17 -2.47
N SER A 16 -31.20 -1.52 -1.49
CA SER A 16 -29.82 -1.06 -1.62
C SER A 16 -28.96 -2.32 -1.70
N GLY A 17 -28.86 -2.89 -2.91
CA GLY A 17 -27.91 -3.95 -3.17
C GLY A 17 -26.52 -3.41 -2.84
N ARG A 18 -25.91 -3.90 -1.76
CA ARG A 18 -24.47 -3.77 -1.60
C ARG A 18 -23.89 -4.38 -2.87
N ALA A 19 -23.15 -3.59 -3.64
CA ALA A 19 -22.34 -4.15 -4.71
C ALA A 19 -21.54 -5.30 -4.10
N ALA A 20 -21.60 -6.49 -4.70
CA ALA A 20 -20.79 -7.61 -4.26
C ALA A 20 -19.33 -7.16 -4.28
N ALA A 21 -18.61 -7.44 -3.20
CA ALA A 21 -17.19 -7.14 -3.14
C ALA A 21 -16.48 -7.84 -4.30
N GLN A 22 -15.47 -7.19 -4.87
CA GLN A 22 -14.70 -7.75 -5.98
C GLN A 22 -13.58 -8.60 -5.41
N ASP A 23 -13.66 -9.91 -5.59
CA ASP A 23 -12.63 -10.84 -5.14
C ASP A 23 -11.29 -10.56 -5.82
N THR A 24 -10.22 -10.50 -5.03
CA THR A 24 -8.84 -10.37 -5.48
C THR A 24 -7.90 -11.23 -4.63
N ASP A 25 -6.71 -11.53 -5.12
CA ASP A 25 -5.73 -12.30 -4.34
C ASP A 25 -5.07 -11.47 -3.24
N LEU A 26 -4.99 -10.15 -3.47
CA LEU A 26 -4.31 -9.22 -2.58
C LEU A 26 -4.96 -7.84 -2.63
N GLU A 27 -5.23 -7.26 -1.47
CA GLU A 27 -5.38 -5.82 -1.30
C GLU A 27 -4.06 -5.23 -0.81
N LEU A 28 -3.50 -4.28 -1.56
CA LEU A 28 -2.21 -3.68 -1.31
C LEU A 28 -2.32 -2.16 -1.18
N VAL A 29 -2.02 -1.65 0.01
CA VAL A 29 -1.86 -0.20 0.24
C VAL A 29 -0.38 0.15 0.19
N LEU A 30 0.01 0.96 -0.79
CA LEU A 30 1.35 1.51 -0.93
C LEU A 30 1.43 2.83 -0.16
N LEU A 31 2.10 2.84 1.00
CA LEU A 31 2.35 4.04 1.80
C LEU A 31 3.73 4.60 1.50
N ALA A 32 3.80 5.65 0.70
CA ALA A 32 5.05 6.28 0.27
C ALA A 32 5.35 7.53 1.09
N ASP A 33 6.57 7.63 1.59
CA ASP A 33 7.03 8.77 2.39
C ASP A 33 7.05 10.06 1.55
N ALA A 34 6.31 11.04 2.03
CA ALA A 34 6.29 12.40 1.52
C ALA A 34 6.54 13.42 2.66
N SER A 35 7.23 13.01 3.72
CA SER A 35 7.57 13.89 4.83
C SER A 35 8.59 14.96 4.43
N GLY A 36 8.84 15.90 5.35
CA GLY A 36 9.69 17.06 5.08
C GLY A 36 11.15 16.74 4.72
N SER A 37 11.60 15.51 4.94
CA SER A 37 12.92 15.01 4.50
C SER A 37 12.98 14.61 3.05
N ILE A 38 11.81 14.38 2.41
CA ILE A 38 11.66 13.96 1.02
C ILE A 38 11.45 15.20 0.14
N ASP A 39 12.34 15.45 -0.80
CA ASP A 39 12.21 16.55 -1.74
C ASP A 39 11.32 16.19 -2.96
N SER A 40 11.02 17.19 -3.82
CA SER A 40 10.15 16.98 -4.98
C SER A 40 10.73 16.01 -6.01
N ARG A 41 12.08 15.92 -6.11
CA ARG A 41 12.75 14.97 -6.98
C ARG A 41 12.61 13.56 -6.46
N GLU A 42 12.68 13.39 -5.15
CA GLU A 42 12.52 12.10 -4.49
C GLU A 42 11.07 11.60 -4.55
N ILE A 43 10.07 12.48 -4.42
CA ILE A 43 8.67 12.14 -4.70
C ILE A 43 8.51 11.62 -6.13
N ALA A 44 9.07 12.34 -7.12
CA ALA A 44 8.99 11.90 -8.51
C ALA A 44 9.69 10.54 -8.72
N LEU A 45 10.84 10.34 -8.10
CA LEU A 45 11.61 9.09 -8.18
C LEU A 45 10.85 7.91 -7.54
N GLN A 46 10.19 8.12 -6.40
CA GLN A 46 9.37 7.09 -5.77
C GLN A 46 8.21 6.71 -6.69
N ARG A 47 7.46 7.68 -7.21
CA ARG A 47 6.34 7.44 -8.13
C ARG A 47 6.78 6.72 -9.40
N GLU A 48 7.90 7.15 -10.00
CA GLU A 48 8.50 6.50 -11.16
C GLU A 48 8.88 5.05 -10.86
N GLY A 49 9.52 4.79 -9.71
CA GLY A 49 9.90 3.45 -9.29
C GLY A 49 8.70 2.51 -9.12
N TYR A 50 7.63 2.98 -8.48
CA TYR A 50 6.39 2.21 -8.37
C TYR A 50 5.70 2.02 -9.73
N ALA A 51 5.69 3.03 -10.61
CA ALA A 51 5.12 2.93 -11.95
C ALA A 51 5.87 1.90 -12.81
N GLN A 52 7.21 1.95 -12.81
CA GLN A 52 8.06 1.00 -13.52
C GLN A 52 7.88 -0.43 -12.98
N ALA A 53 7.90 -0.60 -11.66
CA ALA A 53 7.75 -1.90 -11.04
C ALA A 53 6.36 -2.51 -11.34
N MET A 54 5.27 -1.73 -11.25
CA MET A 54 3.92 -2.22 -11.51
C MET A 54 3.72 -2.68 -12.95
N THR A 55 4.40 -2.03 -13.92
CA THR A 55 4.33 -2.38 -15.34
C THR A 55 5.37 -3.44 -15.77
N ASP A 56 6.23 -3.88 -14.86
CA ASP A 56 7.27 -4.87 -15.15
C ASP A 56 6.65 -6.23 -15.51
N PRO A 57 7.13 -6.91 -16.58
CA PRO A 57 6.61 -8.19 -17.01
C PRO A 57 6.64 -9.30 -15.95
N GLU A 58 7.63 -9.28 -15.03
CA GLU A 58 7.74 -10.27 -13.95
C GLU A 58 6.67 -10.02 -12.87
N VAL A 59 6.39 -8.76 -12.54
CA VAL A 59 5.30 -8.40 -11.62
C VAL A 59 3.95 -8.78 -12.22
N LEU A 60 3.72 -8.49 -13.50
CA LEU A 60 2.51 -8.89 -14.20
C LEU A 60 2.36 -10.42 -14.28
N ALA A 61 3.47 -11.14 -14.47
CA ALA A 61 3.47 -12.61 -14.43
C ALA A 61 3.13 -13.13 -13.03
N ALA A 62 3.69 -12.51 -11.98
CA ALA A 62 3.35 -12.86 -10.59
C ALA A 62 1.85 -12.68 -10.32
N ILE A 63 1.25 -11.56 -10.75
CA ILE A 63 -0.20 -11.31 -10.61
C ILE A 63 -1.02 -12.39 -11.34
N ARG A 64 -0.74 -12.65 -12.60
CA ARG A 64 -1.48 -13.62 -13.40
C ARG A 64 -1.39 -15.06 -12.89
N ASN A 65 -0.35 -15.38 -12.13
CA ASN A 65 -0.15 -16.72 -11.56
C ASN A 65 -0.81 -16.90 -10.17
N THR A 66 -1.51 -15.90 -9.67
CA THR A 66 -2.35 -16.03 -8.47
C THR A 66 -3.70 -16.65 -8.78
N ALA A 67 -4.53 -16.96 -7.79
CA ALA A 67 -5.77 -17.72 -7.98
C ALA A 67 -6.83 -16.94 -8.77
N TYR A 68 -7.04 -15.66 -8.46
CA TYR A 68 -7.94 -14.75 -9.20
C TYR A 68 -7.23 -14.06 -10.36
N GLY A 69 -5.90 -14.09 -10.41
CA GLY A 69 -5.10 -13.40 -11.41
C GLY A 69 -5.18 -11.88 -11.29
N SER A 70 -5.49 -11.37 -10.13
CA SER A 70 -5.65 -9.92 -9.92
C SER A 70 -5.33 -9.49 -8.48
N ILE A 71 -4.89 -8.23 -8.36
CA ILE A 71 -4.68 -7.54 -7.09
C ILE A 71 -5.43 -6.21 -7.08
N ALA A 72 -5.82 -5.72 -5.91
CA ALA A 72 -6.31 -4.37 -5.72
C ALA A 72 -5.21 -3.51 -5.10
N VAL A 73 -4.91 -2.36 -5.69
CA VAL A 73 -3.81 -1.49 -5.24
C VAL A 73 -4.28 -0.05 -5.10
N THR A 74 -3.84 0.62 -4.06
CA THR A 74 -3.95 2.08 -3.87
C THR A 74 -2.60 2.67 -3.49
N TYR A 75 -2.35 3.93 -3.86
CA TYR A 75 -1.12 4.63 -3.53
C TYR A 75 -1.40 5.87 -2.71
N VAL A 76 -0.75 5.97 -1.56
CA VAL A 76 -0.95 7.01 -0.56
C VAL A 76 0.38 7.66 -0.23
N GLU A 77 0.45 8.97 -0.33
CA GLU A 77 1.54 9.74 0.25
C GLU A 77 1.26 10.00 1.72
N TRP A 78 2.27 9.81 2.58
CA TRP A 78 2.16 10.07 4.01
C TRP A 78 3.21 11.06 4.51
N ALA A 79 2.77 11.92 5.42
CA ALA A 79 3.58 12.88 6.17
C ALA A 79 2.84 13.22 7.48
N ALA A 80 2.65 14.50 7.85
CA ALA A 80 1.74 14.89 8.92
C ALA A 80 0.26 14.67 8.54
N ASN A 81 -0.05 14.70 7.25
CA ASN A 81 -1.32 14.24 6.66
C ASN A 81 -1.08 13.02 5.77
N GLN A 82 -2.15 12.27 5.49
CA GLN A 82 -2.17 11.17 4.53
C GLN A 82 -3.05 11.57 3.37
N ALA A 83 -2.61 11.29 2.15
CA ALA A 83 -3.33 11.69 0.93
C ALA A 83 -3.33 10.56 -0.09
N VAL A 84 -4.51 10.11 -0.50
CA VAL A 84 -4.67 9.15 -1.58
C VAL A 84 -4.33 9.84 -2.90
N VAL A 85 -3.23 9.43 -3.51
CA VAL A 85 -2.78 9.92 -4.83
C VAL A 85 -3.44 9.12 -5.94
N VAL A 86 -3.47 7.79 -5.81
CA VAL A 86 -4.20 6.90 -6.72
C VAL A 86 -5.19 6.10 -5.90
N ASP A 87 -6.46 6.23 -6.21
CA ASP A 87 -7.53 5.47 -5.57
C ASP A 87 -7.41 3.96 -5.90
N TRP A 88 -8.18 3.14 -5.22
CA TRP A 88 -8.16 1.70 -5.45
C TRP A 88 -8.37 1.34 -6.91
N MET A 89 -7.43 0.56 -7.45
CA MET A 89 -7.49 0.03 -8.82
C MET A 89 -7.24 -1.47 -8.81
N ARG A 90 -8.03 -2.21 -9.60
CA ARG A 90 -7.77 -3.62 -9.89
C ARG A 90 -6.69 -3.71 -10.96
N ILE A 91 -5.65 -4.48 -10.68
CA ILE A 91 -4.56 -4.79 -11.62
C ILE A 91 -4.62 -6.27 -11.98
N GLU A 92 -4.82 -6.58 -13.26
CA GLU A 92 -4.93 -7.94 -13.76
C GLU A 92 -4.18 -8.15 -15.10
N ASP A 93 -3.84 -7.04 -15.76
CA ASP A 93 -3.17 -7.06 -17.06
C ASP A 93 -2.27 -5.82 -17.28
N ALA A 94 -1.63 -5.76 -18.44
CA ALA A 94 -0.76 -4.65 -18.79
C ALA A 94 -1.49 -3.32 -18.96
N ALA A 95 -2.78 -3.34 -19.34
CA ALA A 95 -3.56 -2.12 -19.55
C ALA A 95 -3.93 -1.49 -18.18
N SER A 96 -4.40 -2.28 -17.23
CA SER A 96 -4.70 -1.83 -15.86
C SER A 96 -3.44 -1.39 -15.12
N ALA A 97 -2.31 -2.07 -15.28
CA ALA A 97 -1.02 -1.67 -14.74
C ALA A 97 -0.54 -0.33 -15.31
N ALA A 98 -0.66 -0.14 -16.63
CA ALA A 98 -0.30 1.13 -17.28
C ALA A 98 -1.23 2.27 -16.83
N ALA A 99 -2.53 2.01 -16.62
CA ALA A 99 -3.45 2.99 -16.09
C ALA A 99 -3.06 3.45 -14.67
N PHE A 100 -2.67 2.51 -13.79
CA PHE A 100 -2.15 2.82 -12.46
C PHE A 100 -0.86 3.64 -12.53
N ALA A 101 0.11 3.22 -13.37
CA ALA A 101 1.37 3.93 -13.56
C ALA A 101 1.17 5.37 -14.04
N ASN A 102 0.26 5.59 -15.00
CA ASN A 102 -0.08 6.94 -15.47
C ASN A 102 -0.72 7.78 -14.37
N ALA A 103 -1.63 7.21 -13.58
CA ALA A 103 -2.30 7.91 -12.48
C ALA A 103 -1.33 8.38 -11.38
N LEU A 104 -0.18 7.71 -11.22
CA LEU A 104 0.88 8.14 -10.30
C LEU A 104 1.61 9.41 -10.77
N GLN A 105 1.77 9.60 -12.08
CA GLN A 105 2.66 10.62 -12.66
C GLN A 105 2.01 12.00 -12.71
N ASP A 106 0.69 12.08 -12.93
CA ASP A 106 0.00 13.32 -13.27
C ASP A 106 -0.39 14.19 -12.07
N LYS A 107 0.03 13.86 -10.86
CA LYS A 107 -0.42 14.58 -9.66
C LYS A 107 0.71 15.30 -8.94
N PRO A 108 0.48 16.52 -8.41
CA PRO A 108 1.43 17.16 -7.50
C PRO A 108 1.53 16.35 -6.19
N ARG A 109 2.60 16.59 -5.43
CA ARG A 109 2.73 16.11 -4.05
C ARG A 109 1.51 16.55 -3.23
N GLN A 110 0.97 15.64 -2.40
CA GLN A 110 -0.27 15.89 -1.65
C GLN A 110 -0.10 15.76 -0.13
N ALA A 111 0.96 15.11 0.36
CA ALA A 111 1.26 15.04 1.78
C ALA A 111 2.46 15.90 2.15
N TYR A 112 2.35 16.58 3.30
CA TYR A 112 3.31 17.58 3.77
C TYR A 112 3.50 17.51 5.27
N GLY A 113 4.63 18.00 5.75
CA GLY A 113 4.94 18.13 7.16
C GLY A 113 5.86 17.02 7.67
N ARG A 114 5.85 16.81 8.99
CA ARG A 114 6.73 15.84 9.65
C ARG A 114 6.09 14.44 9.65
N ASN A 115 6.88 13.45 9.99
CA ASN A 115 6.46 12.06 10.01
C ASN A 115 5.32 11.81 11.03
N ALA A 116 4.26 11.16 10.56
CA ALA A 116 3.16 10.63 11.37
C ALA A 116 2.91 9.15 10.98
N ILE A 117 3.91 8.30 11.25
CA ILE A 117 3.95 6.89 10.83
C ILE A 117 2.74 6.12 11.37
N GLY A 118 2.43 6.30 12.67
CA GLY A 118 1.27 5.63 13.26
C GLY A 118 -0.05 6.03 12.59
N ALA A 119 -0.21 7.30 12.21
CA ALA A 119 -1.38 7.75 11.47
C ALA A 119 -1.42 7.17 10.05
N ALA A 120 -0.27 7.06 9.37
CA ALA A 120 -0.18 6.44 8.05
C ALA A 120 -0.60 4.96 8.07
N LEU A 121 -0.14 4.19 9.06
CA LEU A 121 -0.53 2.78 9.22
C LEU A 121 -2.04 2.63 9.45
N LEU A 122 -2.64 3.48 10.30
CA LEU A 122 -4.09 3.45 10.55
C LEU A 122 -4.90 3.90 9.32
N GLU A 123 -4.39 4.85 8.54
CA GLU A 123 -5.03 5.22 7.26
C GLU A 123 -5.01 4.06 6.26
N GLY A 124 -3.89 3.33 6.17
CA GLY A 124 -3.83 2.11 5.37
C GLY A 124 -4.90 1.08 5.76
N LEU A 125 -5.08 0.85 7.06
CA LEU A 125 -6.15 -0.02 7.57
C LEU A 125 -7.53 0.52 7.20
N ARG A 126 -7.80 1.80 7.45
CA ARG A 126 -9.08 2.44 7.11
C ARG A 126 -9.44 2.27 5.64
N LEU A 127 -8.47 2.44 4.73
CA LEU A 127 -8.68 2.27 3.29
C LEU A 127 -9.06 0.83 2.94
N MET A 128 -8.47 -0.17 3.60
CA MET A 128 -8.84 -1.58 3.42
C MET A 128 -10.23 -1.90 3.95
N GLU A 129 -10.67 -1.26 5.03
CA GLU A 129 -11.99 -1.48 5.62
C GLU A 129 -13.13 -0.79 4.86
N THR A 130 -12.81 0.18 4.00
CA THR A 130 -13.82 1.03 3.35
C THR A 130 -13.86 0.91 1.83
N ASN A 131 -13.04 0.05 1.23
CA ASN A 131 -13.05 -0.18 -0.21
C ASN A 131 -14.15 -1.19 -0.64
N SER A 132 -14.20 -1.51 -1.94
CA SER A 132 -15.15 -2.45 -2.53
C SER A 132 -14.52 -3.78 -2.95
N PHE A 133 -13.28 -4.06 -2.51
CA PHE A 133 -12.58 -5.30 -2.79
C PHE A 133 -12.68 -6.26 -1.61
N ASP A 134 -12.43 -7.56 -1.88
CA ASP A 134 -12.29 -8.61 -0.87
C ASP A 134 -11.04 -9.43 -1.21
N GLY A 135 -9.93 -9.00 -0.66
CA GLY A 135 -8.63 -9.63 -0.89
C GLY A 135 -8.39 -10.81 0.05
N TRP A 136 -7.96 -11.96 -0.47
CA TRP A 136 -7.55 -13.08 0.37
C TRP A 136 -6.43 -12.72 1.34
N ARG A 137 -5.58 -11.76 0.94
CA ARG A 137 -4.55 -11.18 1.79
C ARG A 137 -4.65 -9.67 1.75
N ARG A 138 -4.36 -9.05 2.88
CA ARG A 138 -4.33 -7.60 3.03
C ARG A 138 -2.96 -7.19 3.51
N VAL A 139 -2.30 -6.33 2.74
CA VAL A 139 -0.92 -5.93 2.98
C VAL A 139 -0.77 -4.40 2.90
N ILE A 140 -0.10 -3.83 3.88
CA ILE A 140 0.44 -2.48 3.84
C ILE A 140 1.92 -2.58 3.46
N ASP A 141 2.29 -1.96 2.34
CA ASP A 141 3.67 -1.68 1.94
C ASP A 141 4.05 -0.30 2.48
N PHE A 142 4.89 -0.26 3.50
CA PHE A 142 5.32 0.99 4.12
C PHE A 142 6.73 1.35 3.67
N SER A 143 6.91 2.50 2.96
CA SER A 143 8.23 2.99 2.58
C SER A 143 8.55 4.33 3.25
N GLY A 144 9.83 4.51 3.62
CA GLY A 144 10.32 5.76 4.21
C GLY A 144 11.78 5.70 4.64
N ASP A 145 12.29 6.83 5.13
CA ASP A 145 13.71 7.04 5.47
C ASP A 145 13.98 7.20 6.97
N SER A 146 12.98 6.93 7.82
CA SER A 146 13.07 7.18 9.26
C SER A 146 12.04 6.36 10.03
N VAL A 147 12.31 6.11 11.32
CA VAL A 147 11.35 5.57 12.30
C VAL A 147 10.86 6.64 13.29
N ASN A 148 11.17 7.89 13.04
CA ASN A 148 10.70 8.97 13.90
C ASN A 148 9.20 9.23 13.68
N ASN A 149 8.44 9.32 14.77
CA ASN A 149 7.01 9.63 14.74
C ASN A 149 6.76 10.88 15.56
N TYR A 150 6.41 11.99 14.90
CA TYR A 150 6.31 13.31 15.52
C TYR A 150 4.88 13.70 15.90
N SER A 151 3.89 13.06 15.32
CA SER A 151 2.47 13.34 15.58
C SER A 151 1.60 12.12 15.38
N GLY A 152 0.36 12.20 15.89
CA GLY A 152 -0.60 11.12 15.81
C GLY A 152 -0.33 9.96 16.80
N PRO A 153 -0.96 8.80 16.62
CA PRO A 153 -0.76 7.61 17.44
C PRO A 153 0.68 7.10 17.40
N SER A 154 1.11 6.41 18.45
CA SER A 154 2.42 5.77 18.44
C SER A 154 2.49 4.67 17.38
N ILE A 155 3.69 4.42 16.83
CA ILE A 155 3.91 3.33 15.87
C ILE A 155 3.46 2.00 16.48
N ALA A 156 3.83 1.73 17.73
CA ALA A 156 3.48 0.48 18.40
C ALA A 156 1.97 0.25 18.49
N SER A 157 1.21 1.27 18.92
CA SER A 157 -0.25 1.17 19.03
C SER A 157 -0.94 1.02 17.66
N ALA A 158 -0.49 1.77 16.67
CA ALA A 158 -1.04 1.68 15.32
C ALA A 158 -0.75 0.31 14.68
N ARG A 159 0.50 -0.15 14.80
CA ARG A 159 0.93 -1.48 14.35
C ARG A 159 0.08 -2.59 14.99
N GLU A 160 -0.10 -2.55 16.31
CA GLU A 160 -0.94 -3.53 17.02
C GLU A 160 -2.37 -3.56 16.47
N THR A 161 -2.98 -2.39 16.25
CA THR A 161 -4.33 -2.26 15.68
C THR A 161 -4.40 -2.88 14.27
N VAL A 162 -3.44 -2.59 13.42
CA VAL A 162 -3.37 -3.11 12.04
C VAL A 162 -3.21 -4.64 12.04
N LEU A 163 -2.32 -5.16 12.89
CA LEU A 163 -2.09 -6.60 13.00
C LEU A 163 -3.30 -7.35 13.58
N ALA A 164 -3.99 -6.76 14.56
CA ALA A 164 -5.22 -7.33 15.13
C ALA A 164 -6.35 -7.43 14.09
N ALA A 165 -6.36 -6.56 13.08
CA ALA A 165 -7.28 -6.63 11.94
C ALA A 165 -6.87 -7.68 10.87
N GLY A 166 -5.78 -8.44 11.10
CA GLY A 166 -5.29 -9.46 10.17
C GLY A 166 -4.54 -8.91 8.95
N VAL A 167 -4.11 -7.64 9.00
CA VAL A 167 -3.33 -7.01 7.93
C VAL A 167 -1.83 -7.23 8.20
N THR A 168 -1.09 -7.60 7.17
CA THR A 168 0.37 -7.70 7.23
C THR A 168 1.00 -6.35 6.86
N ILE A 169 2.04 -5.96 7.58
CA ILE A 169 2.83 -4.76 7.27
C ILE A 169 4.21 -5.22 6.81
N ASN A 170 4.54 -4.95 5.56
CA ASN A 170 5.90 -5.06 5.01
C ASN A 170 6.51 -3.68 4.91
N ALA A 171 7.83 -3.60 4.77
CA ALA A 171 8.47 -2.30 4.70
C ALA A 171 9.60 -2.23 3.68
N LEU A 172 9.82 -0.99 3.20
CA LEU A 172 10.90 -0.61 2.31
C LEU A 172 11.65 0.60 2.91
N PRO A 173 12.64 0.37 3.79
CA PRO A 173 13.52 1.43 4.25
C PRO A 173 14.36 1.97 3.09
N ILE A 174 14.38 3.31 2.96
CA ILE A 174 15.14 4.03 1.94
C ILE A 174 16.41 4.55 2.58
N LEU A 175 17.54 3.92 2.28
CA LEU A 175 18.82 4.36 2.79
C LEU A 175 19.35 5.58 2.03
N ARG A 176 20.07 6.43 2.75
CA ARG A 176 20.68 7.64 2.19
C ARG A 176 22.12 7.73 2.65
N PRO A 177 23.02 6.85 2.13
CA PRO A 177 24.37 6.71 2.63
C PRO A 177 25.22 7.98 2.51
N ASN A 178 24.86 8.88 1.61
CA ASN A 178 25.62 10.11 1.32
C ASN A 178 25.03 11.38 1.96
N ASP A 179 23.94 11.28 2.75
CA ASP A 179 23.31 12.44 3.38
C ASP A 179 24.04 12.79 4.70
N PRO A 180 24.61 14.01 4.82
CA PRO A 180 25.27 14.43 6.07
C PRO A 180 24.31 14.38 7.25
N GLY A 181 24.77 13.76 8.35
CA GLY A 181 24.01 13.73 9.61
C GLY A 181 22.94 12.64 9.73
N ARG A 182 22.79 11.77 8.73
CA ARG A 182 21.95 10.57 8.84
C ARG A 182 22.76 9.38 9.30
N ALA A 183 22.20 8.58 10.21
CA ALA A 183 22.85 7.36 10.71
C ALA A 183 22.96 6.34 9.56
N HIS A 184 24.20 6.01 9.22
CA HIS A 184 24.51 4.96 8.26
C HIS A 184 24.42 3.59 8.91
N GLY A 185 23.21 3.07 9.10
CA GLY A 185 23.01 1.74 9.68
C GLY A 185 21.86 1.69 10.68
N GLY A 186 21.29 0.49 10.81
CA GLY A 186 20.23 0.24 11.78
C GLY A 186 18.82 0.64 11.34
N LEU A 187 18.60 1.30 10.19
CA LEU A 187 17.26 1.63 9.74
C LEU A 187 16.45 0.37 9.40
N GLU A 188 17.06 -0.59 8.72
CA GLU A 188 16.44 -1.89 8.42
C GLU A 188 16.05 -2.61 9.72
N ALA A 189 16.98 -2.77 10.66
CA ALA A 189 16.70 -3.38 11.94
C ALA A 189 15.64 -2.61 12.76
N ALA A 190 15.61 -1.27 12.65
CA ALA A 190 14.58 -0.47 13.30
C ALA A 190 13.19 -0.69 12.65
N TYR A 191 13.12 -0.86 11.35
CA TYR A 191 11.89 -1.21 10.63
C TYR A 191 11.41 -2.61 10.99
N GLU A 192 12.32 -3.58 11.08
CA GLU A 192 12.01 -4.94 11.55
C GLU A 192 11.45 -4.93 12.97
N ALA A 193 12.05 -4.17 13.88
CA ALA A 193 11.65 -4.13 15.27
C ALA A 193 10.35 -3.36 15.52
N GLN A 194 10.09 -2.27 14.77
CA GLN A 194 9.07 -1.30 15.13
C GLN A 194 7.91 -1.23 14.16
N ILE A 195 8.11 -1.53 12.86
CA ILE A 195 7.11 -1.25 11.82
C ILE A 195 6.48 -2.53 11.28
N ILE A 196 7.29 -3.48 10.75
CA ILE A 196 6.74 -4.66 10.12
C ILE A 196 6.05 -5.60 11.10
N GLY A 197 5.11 -6.40 10.59
CA GLY A 197 4.44 -7.42 11.38
C GLY A 197 3.35 -8.14 10.61
N GLY A 198 2.83 -9.18 11.21
CA GLY A 198 1.87 -10.08 10.58
C GLY A 198 2.53 -11.30 9.96
N ARG A 199 1.70 -12.13 9.30
CA ARG A 199 2.17 -13.42 8.78
C ARG A 199 3.09 -13.24 7.59
N GLY A 200 4.35 -13.66 7.74
CA GLY A 200 5.34 -13.60 6.67
C GLY A 200 5.79 -12.19 6.34
N ALA A 201 5.69 -11.25 7.30
CA ALA A 201 6.18 -9.89 7.13
C ALA A 201 7.68 -9.86 6.86
N PHE A 202 8.12 -8.95 5.99
CA PHE A 202 9.51 -8.84 5.58
C PHE A 202 9.90 -7.38 5.29
N VAL A 203 11.20 -7.14 5.23
CA VAL A 203 11.81 -5.88 4.79
C VAL A 203 12.56 -6.11 3.48
N VAL A 204 12.45 -5.18 2.55
CA VAL A 204 13.34 -5.06 1.38
C VAL A 204 13.93 -3.67 1.42
N THR A 205 15.25 -3.56 1.45
CA THR A 205 15.94 -2.29 1.57
C THR A 205 16.27 -1.72 0.19
N ALA A 206 15.99 -0.42 -0.03
CA ALA A 206 16.56 0.36 -1.11
C ALA A 206 17.85 1.00 -0.62
N GLU A 207 19.00 0.52 -1.11
CA GLU A 207 20.32 0.95 -0.64
C GLU A 207 20.65 2.41 -1.03
N ASP A 208 20.07 2.85 -2.14
CA ASP A 208 20.18 4.21 -2.63
C ASP A 208 19.02 4.54 -3.61
N ARG A 209 19.07 5.74 -4.19
CA ARG A 209 18.05 6.19 -5.17
C ARG A 209 18.06 5.37 -6.46
N SER A 210 19.22 4.86 -6.89
CA SER A 210 19.34 4.11 -8.15
C SER A 210 18.77 2.69 -8.04
N SER A 211 18.81 2.10 -6.85
CA SER A 211 18.29 0.77 -6.55
C SER A 211 16.80 0.75 -6.15
N PHE A 212 16.16 1.92 -6.05
CA PHE A 212 14.79 2.02 -5.54
C PHE A 212 13.78 1.24 -6.40
N ALA A 213 13.77 1.42 -7.71
CA ALA A 213 12.84 0.73 -8.61
C ALA A 213 13.00 -0.81 -8.55
N ASP A 214 14.24 -1.30 -8.50
CA ASP A 214 14.54 -2.72 -8.37
C ASP A 214 14.11 -3.27 -7.00
N ALA A 215 14.27 -2.49 -5.93
CA ALA A 215 13.82 -2.86 -4.61
C ALA A 215 12.28 -2.94 -4.55
N VAL A 216 11.56 -1.97 -5.11
CA VAL A 216 10.09 -1.98 -5.24
C VAL A 216 9.63 -3.19 -6.06
N LYS A 217 10.25 -3.45 -7.21
CA LYS A 217 9.91 -4.63 -8.05
C LYS A 217 10.05 -5.93 -7.26
N ARG A 218 11.20 -6.16 -6.61
CA ARG A 218 11.42 -7.35 -5.79
C ARG A 218 10.37 -7.47 -4.69
N LYS A 219 10.10 -6.36 -4.01
CA LYS A 219 9.13 -6.31 -2.93
C LYS A 219 7.72 -6.63 -3.39
N LEU A 220 7.26 -6.05 -4.51
CA LEU A 220 5.95 -6.35 -5.11
C LEU A 220 5.81 -7.83 -5.48
N ILE A 221 6.83 -8.44 -6.08
CA ILE A 221 6.80 -9.89 -6.40
C ILE A 221 6.62 -10.71 -5.12
N LEU A 222 7.35 -10.39 -4.03
CA LEU A 222 7.23 -11.08 -2.75
C LEU A 222 5.83 -10.91 -2.14
N GLU A 223 5.26 -9.73 -2.20
CA GLU A 223 3.91 -9.44 -1.69
C GLU A 223 2.83 -10.18 -2.48
N ILE A 224 2.95 -10.21 -3.80
CA ILE A 224 1.99 -10.87 -4.69
C ILE A 224 2.06 -12.39 -4.52
N THR A 225 3.26 -12.98 -4.55
CA THR A 225 3.43 -14.44 -4.45
C THR A 225 3.21 -14.97 -3.04
N GLY A 226 3.40 -14.12 -2.02
CA GLY A 226 3.29 -14.50 -0.61
C GLY A 226 4.46 -15.36 -0.12
N PRO A 227 4.49 -15.69 1.19
CA PRO A 227 5.61 -16.40 1.82
C PRO A 227 5.89 -17.81 1.26
N SER A 228 4.94 -18.39 0.55
CA SER A 228 5.03 -19.75 -0.01
C SER A 228 5.48 -19.78 -1.46
N GLY A 229 5.58 -18.63 -2.13
CA GLY A 229 5.88 -18.51 -3.57
C GLY A 229 7.34 -18.31 -3.92
N LEU A 230 8.24 -18.20 -2.92
CA LEU A 230 9.65 -18.04 -3.18
C LEU A 230 10.33 -19.38 -3.48
N PRO A 231 11.13 -19.49 -4.55
CA PRO A 231 12.20 -20.46 -4.61
C PRO A 231 13.08 -20.29 -3.37
N ARG A 232 13.42 -21.37 -2.67
CA ARG A 232 14.19 -21.35 -1.40
C ARG A 232 15.55 -20.63 -1.49
N ASP A 233 16.00 -20.29 -2.69
CA ASP A 233 17.32 -19.71 -2.97
C ASP A 233 17.35 -18.16 -2.91
N VAL A 234 16.23 -17.47 -2.80
CA VAL A 234 16.17 -15.99 -2.76
C VAL A 234 16.05 -15.45 -1.34
N ALA A 235 15.73 -16.27 -0.37
CA ALA A 235 15.52 -15.87 1.03
C ALA A 235 16.83 -15.73 1.84
N THR A 236 18.02 -15.97 1.25
CA THR A 236 19.31 -16.01 1.95
C THR A 236 20.45 -15.26 1.24
N ARG A 237 20.12 -14.19 0.48
CA ARG A 237 21.17 -13.29 -0.03
C ARG A 237 20.81 -11.84 0.19
#